data_2e1b4ef35381959666289edd815b9bc7
#
_entry.id   2e1b4ef35381959666289edd815b9bc7
#
_cell.length_a   1.000
_cell.length_b   1.000
_cell.length_c   1.000
_cell.angle_alpha   90.00
_cell.angle_beta   90.00
_cell.angle_gamma   90.00
#
_symmetry.space_group_name_H-M   'P 1'
#
loop_
_entity.id
_entity.type
_entity.pdbx_description
1 polymer ?
#
loop_
_entity_poly.entity_id
_entity_poly.type
_entity_poly.pdbx_seq_one_letter_code
_entity_poly.pdbx_strand_id
1 'polypeptide(L)'
;WQVTATDIYAPTLEVAKVNAQAHDLQRVKFACGAWFDPLEPQKFDLIVSNPPYIDPEDEHMQALATEPRRALVADHQGLADIEIIIAQGKNWLKPQGWIALEHGYDQGQAVRDIFTEHGFSEIKTIQDYGQNDRVTLACWI
;
A
#
# COMPACT_ATOMS: atom_id res chain seq x y z
N TRP A 1 -9.73 -1.59 -17.02
CA TRP A 1 -8.55 -1.20 -16.25
C TRP A 1 -7.35 -2.00 -16.71
N GLN A 2 -6.17 -1.37 -16.74
CA GLN A 2 -4.88 -2.04 -16.83
C GLN A 2 -4.30 -2.05 -15.42
N VAL A 3 -4.02 -3.23 -14.89
CA VAL A 3 -3.54 -3.40 -13.52
C VAL A 3 -2.12 -3.96 -13.55
N THR A 4 -1.26 -3.38 -12.72
CA THR A 4 0.07 -3.92 -12.42
C THR A 4 0.16 -4.18 -10.93
N ALA A 5 0.55 -5.38 -10.54
CA ALA A 5 0.74 -5.79 -9.16
C ALA A 5 2.23 -6.05 -8.89
N THR A 6 2.73 -5.55 -7.77
CA THR A 6 4.10 -5.77 -7.32
C THR A 6 4.12 -6.43 -5.94
N ASP A 7 5.08 -7.29 -5.72
CA ASP A 7 5.39 -7.85 -4.42
C ASP A 7 6.89 -8.19 -4.38
N ILE A 8 7.53 -7.98 -3.24
CA ILE A 8 8.95 -8.28 -3.07
C ILE A 8 9.21 -9.79 -3.02
N TYR A 9 8.19 -10.59 -2.72
CA TYR A 9 8.31 -12.02 -2.53
C TYR A 9 7.71 -12.81 -3.70
N ALA A 10 8.58 -13.42 -4.49
CA ALA A 10 8.18 -14.15 -5.71
C ALA A 10 7.09 -15.22 -5.48
N PRO A 11 7.12 -16.06 -4.42
CA PRO A 11 6.05 -17.01 -4.15
C PRO A 11 4.66 -16.38 -3.97
N THR A 12 4.55 -15.18 -3.39
CA THR A 12 3.28 -14.43 -3.29
C THR A 12 2.73 -14.11 -4.68
N LEU A 13 3.61 -13.68 -5.60
CA LEU A 13 3.22 -13.39 -6.97
C LEU A 13 2.76 -14.64 -7.74
N GLU A 14 3.33 -15.80 -7.47
CA GLU A 14 2.85 -17.04 -8.10
C GLU A 14 1.42 -17.38 -7.66
N VAL A 15 1.10 -17.22 -6.37
CA VAL A 15 -0.27 -17.38 -5.88
C VAL A 15 -1.20 -16.34 -6.52
N ALA A 16 -0.78 -15.09 -6.60
CA ALA A 16 -1.56 -14.03 -7.23
C ALA A 16 -1.84 -14.31 -8.72
N LYS A 17 -0.87 -14.84 -9.45
CA LYS A 17 -1.04 -15.27 -10.86
C LYS A 17 -2.08 -16.39 -10.99
N VAL A 18 -2.01 -17.40 -10.12
CA VAL A 18 -3.00 -18.50 -10.10
C VAL A 18 -4.40 -17.95 -9.83
N ASN A 19 -4.53 -17.05 -8.85
CA ASN A 19 -5.81 -16.41 -8.55
C ASN A 19 -6.33 -15.56 -9.73
N ALA A 20 -5.46 -14.80 -10.37
CA ALA A 20 -5.82 -14.02 -11.55
C ALA A 20 -6.33 -14.91 -12.70
N GLN A 21 -5.70 -16.05 -12.94
CA GLN A 21 -6.13 -17.03 -13.92
C GLN A 21 -7.50 -17.64 -13.58
N ALA A 22 -7.72 -17.99 -12.30
CA ALA A 22 -8.99 -18.57 -11.83
C ALA A 22 -10.18 -17.60 -11.97
N HIS A 23 -9.91 -16.29 -12.02
CA HIS A 23 -10.91 -15.24 -12.17
C HIS A 23 -10.92 -14.57 -13.55
N ASP A 24 -10.29 -15.18 -14.57
CA ASP A 24 -10.18 -14.65 -15.92
C ASP A 24 -9.53 -13.23 -16.01
N LEU A 25 -8.66 -12.90 -15.06
CA LEU A 25 -7.96 -11.62 -14.97
C LEU A 25 -6.59 -11.66 -15.66
N GLN A 26 -6.50 -12.17 -16.87
CA GLN A 26 -5.26 -12.40 -17.63
C GLN A 26 -4.52 -11.11 -18.01
N ARG A 27 -5.15 -9.94 -17.85
CA ARG A 27 -4.55 -8.64 -18.18
C ARG A 27 -3.75 -8.02 -17.02
N VAL A 28 -3.75 -8.64 -15.84
CA VAL A 28 -2.93 -8.19 -14.72
C VAL A 28 -1.46 -8.48 -15.01
N LYS A 29 -0.62 -7.46 -14.95
CA LYS A 29 0.84 -7.59 -15.02
C LYS A 29 1.39 -7.80 -13.61
N PHE A 30 2.39 -8.65 -13.48
CA PHE A 30 3.06 -8.93 -12.21
C PHE A 30 4.55 -8.62 -12.31
N ALA A 31 5.11 -7.91 -11.33
CA ALA A 31 6.51 -7.58 -11.26
C ALA A 31 7.05 -7.83 -9.84
N CYS A 32 8.20 -8.52 -9.75
CA CYS A 32 8.82 -8.88 -8.47
C CYS A 32 9.84 -7.83 -8.05
N GLY A 33 9.60 -7.19 -6.93
CA GLY A 33 10.49 -6.18 -6.35
C GLY A 33 9.76 -5.30 -5.34
N ALA A 34 10.51 -4.43 -4.66
CA ALA A 34 9.97 -3.53 -3.65
C ALA A 34 9.23 -2.36 -4.31
N TRP A 35 7.99 -2.15 -3.90
CA TRP A 35 7.13 -1.02 -4.26
C TRP A 35 7.14 -0.72 -5.77
N PHE A 36 7.85 0.32 -6.21
CA PHE A 36 7.94 0.78 -7.59
C PHE A 36 9.21 0.31 -8.33
N ASP A 37 10.19 -0.25 -7.62
CA ASP A 37 11.50 -0.61 -8.19
C ASP A 37 11.42 -1.53 -9.42
N PRO A 38 10.50 -2.53 -9.47
CA PRO A 38 10.44 -3.45 -10.60
C PRO A 38 9.68 -2.89 -11.79
N LEU A 39 9.14 -1.67 -11.71
CA LEU A 39 8.27 -1.10 -12.73
C LEU A 39 9.06 -0.34 -13.79
N GLU A 40 8.68 -0.52 -15.05
CA GLU A 40 9.12 0.37 -16.12
C GLU A 40 8.47 1.76 -15.97
N PRO A 41 9.14 2.84 -16.40
CA PRO A 41 8.61 4.20 -16.28
C PRO A 41 7.23 4.36 -16.91
N GLN A 42 6.24 4.61 -16.08
CA GLN A 42 4.85 4.85 -16.48
C GLN A 42 4.12 5.68 -15.41
N LYS A 43 2.91 6.12 -15.72
CA LYS A 43 2.06 6.88 -14.80
C LYS A 43 0.73 6.17 -14.59
N PHE A 44 0.28 6.13 -13.35
CA PHE A 44 -0.95 5.47 -12.94
C PHE A 44 -2.06 6.48 -12.62
N ASP A 45 -3.28 6.10 -12.85
CA ASP A 45 -4.47 6.84 -12.41
C ASP A 45 -4.75 6.60 -10.93
N LEU A 46 -4.40 5.40 -10.44
CA LEU A 46 -4.63 4.97 -9.06
C LEU A 46 -3.49 4.05 -8.61
N ILE A 47 -3.00 4.30 -7.41
CA ILE A 47 -2.10 3.41 -6.66
C ILE A 47 -2.84 2.95 -5.42
N VAL A 48 -2.86 1.64 -5.16
CA VAL A 48 -3.42 1.06 -3.93
C VAL A 48 -2.40 0.17 -3.28
N SER A 49 -2.28 0.23 -1.96
CA SER A 49 -1.39 -0.64 -1.21
C SER A 49 -1.94 -0.94 0.18
N ASN A 50 -1.66 -2.16 0.64
CA ASN A 50 -1.77 -2.56 2.03
C ASN A 50 -0.36 -2.96 2.50
N PRO A 51 0.50 -1.97 2.84
CA PRO A 51 1.87 -2.24 3.27
C PRO A 51 1.89 -2.81 4.69
N PRO A 52 3.02 -3.39 5.13
CA PRO A 52 3.22 -3.67 6.54
C PRO A 52 3.10 -2.38 7.35
N TYR A 53 2.30 -2.39 8.41
CA TYR A 53 2.05 -1.21 9.24
C TYR A 53 2.04 -1.50 10.74
N ILE A 54 2.38 -2.72 11.17
CA ILE A 54 2.40 -3.10 12.58
C ILE A 54 3.77 -2.75 13.16
N ASP A 55 3.75 -2.07 14.32
CA ASP A 55 4.96 -1.81 15.07
C ASP A 55 5.61 -3.14 15.51
N PRO A 56 6.92 -3.31 15.35
CA PRO A 56 7.63 -4.52 15.82
C PRO A 56 7.41 -4.85 17.30
N GLU A 57 7.10 -3.85 18.11
CA GLU A 57 6.87 -3.96 19.54
C GLU A 57 5.38 -4.15 19.92
N ASP A 58 4.47 -4.22 18.94
CA ASP A 58 3.03 -4.38 19.17
C ASP A 58 2.72 -5.73 19.82
N GLU A 59 1.96 -5.71 20.92
CA GLU A 59 1.55 -6.89 21.68
C GLU A 59 0.67 -7.86 20.85
N HIS A 60 0.00 -7.37 19.81
CA HIS A 60 -0.86 -8.17 18.92
C HIS A 60 -0.08 -9.05 17.94
N MET A 61 1.24 -8.88 17.84
CA MET A 61 2.11 -9.71 16.98
C MET A 61 2.01 -11.21 17.26
N GLN A 62 1.73 -11.58 18.49
CA GLN A 62 1.56 -13.00 18.88
C GLN A 62 0.31 -13.63 18.27
N ALA A 63 -0.77 -12.87 18.10
CA ALA A 63 -2.01 -13.33 17.49
C ALA A 63 -1.92 -13.54 15.97
N LEU A 64 -0.92 -12.94 15.33
CA LEU A 64 -0.69 -12.97 13.88
C LEU A 64 0.43 -13.96 13.47
N ALA A 65 0.77 -14.89 14.33
CA ALA A 65 1.89 -15.83 14.15
C ALA A 65 1.81 -16.72 12.88
N THR A 66 0.67 -16.79 12.23
CA THR A 66 0.47 -17.55 10.98
C THR A 66 0.84 -16.77 9.74
N GLU A 67 1.01 -15.44 9.83
CA GLU A 67 1.39 -14.59 8.72
C GLU A 67 2.90 -14.32 8.71
N PRO A 68 3.53 -14.17 7.53
CA PRO A 68 4.95 -13.80 7.45
C PRO A 68 5.19 -12.45 8.13
N ARG A 69 6.07 -12.42 9.14
CA ARG A 69 6.37 -11.21 9.92
C ARG A 69 6.70 -9.99 9.04
N ARG A 70 7.43 -10.18 7.94
CA ARG A 70 7.75 -9.12 6.96
C ARG A 70 6.53 -8.52 6.25
N ALA A 71 5.39 -9.22 6.25
CA ALA A 71 4.15 -8.71 5.67
C ALA A 71 3.33 -7.88 6.67
N LEU A 72 3.75 -7.83 7.93
CA LEU A 72 3.01 -7.21 9.03
C LEU A 72 3.74 -6.02 9.64
N VAL A 73 5.08 -6.07 9.71
CA VAL A 73 5.89 -5.19 10.55
C VAL A 73 6.66 -4.17 9.71
N ALA A 74 6.57 -2.89 10.09
CA ALA A 74 7.39 -1.81 9.58
C ALA A 74 8.03 -1.01 10.74
N ASP A 75 9.20 -0.42 10.50
CA ASP A 75 9.87 0.47 11.45
C ASP A 75 9.10 1.79 11.65
N HIS A 76 9.56 2.65 12.56
CA HIS A 76 8.97 3.96 12.86
C HIS A 76 7.47 3.86 13.22
N GLN A 77 7.15 3.05 14.21
CA GLN A 77 5.74 2.82 14.62
C GLN A 77 4.86 2.28 13.48
N GLY A 78 5.43 1.46 12.60
CA GLY A 78 4.72 0.89 11.46
C GLY A 78 4.52 1.84 10.27
N LEU A 79 5.16 3.02 10.24
CA LEU A 79 4.94 4.04 9.20
C LEU A 79 6.00 4.06 8.10
N ALA A 80 7.14 3.37 8.27
CA ALA A 80 8.29 3.48 7.35
C ALA A 80 7.92 3.13 5.89
N ASP A 81 7.20 2.05 5.67
CA ASP A 81 6.81 1.62 4.33
C ASP A 81 5.75 2.55 3.72
N ILE A 82 4.82 3.05 4.54
CA ILE A 82 3.82 4.04 4.14
C ILE A 82 4.51 5.32 3.66
N GLU A 83 5.51 5.80 4.40
CA GLU A 83 6.28 6.99 4.05
C GLU A 83 7.03 6.81 2.72
N ILE A 84 7.68 5.66 2.51
CA ILE A 84 8.35 5.32 1.24
C ILE A 84 7.37 5.35 0.08
N ILE A 85 6.21 4.70 0.23
CA ILE A 85 5.20 4.62 -0.83
C ILE A 85 4.65 6.00 -1.18
N ILE A 86 4.36 6.85 -0.19
CA ILE A 86 3.86 8.21 -0.41
C ILE A 86 4.93 9.07 -1.10
N ALA A 87 6.17 9.05 -0.59
CA ALA A 87 7.27 9.85 -1.11
C ALA A 87 7.59 9.50 -2.58
N GLN A 88 7.56 8.24 -2.93
CA GLN A 88 7.81 7.77 -4.30
C GLN A 88 6.57 7.89 -5.19
N GLY A 89 5.37 7.63 -4.64
CA GLY A 89 4.11 7.53 -5.38
C GLY A 89 3.78 8.74 -6.23
N LYS A 90 4.12 9.95 -5.78
CA LYS A 90 3.96 11.19 -6.56
C LYS A 90 4.66 11.14 -7.92
N ASN A 91 5.77 10.41 -8.02
CA ASN A 91 6.52 10.25 -9.27
C ASN A 91 5.87 9.22 -10.21
N TRP A 92 4.92 8.44 -9.74
CA TRP A 92 4.23 7.39 -10.47
C TRP A 92 2.76 7.71 -10.77
N LEU A 93 2.21 8.78 -10.20
CA LEU A 93 0.85 9.23 -10.47
C LEU A 93 0.79 10.18 -11.67
N LYS A 94 -0.29 10.08 -12.41
CA LYS A 94 -0.72 11.13 -13.35
C LYS A 94 -1.19 12.35 -12.56
N PRO A 95 -1.22 13.56 -13.17
CA PRO A 95 -1.97 14.68 -12.60
C PRO A 95 -3.42 14.25 -12.28
N GLN A 96 -3.92 14.60 -11.11
CA GLN A 96 -5.20 14.18 -10.55
C GLN A 96 -5.33 12.66 -10.29
N GLY A 97 -4.23 11.92 -10.29
CA GLY A 97 -4.18 10.52 -9.87
C GLY A 97 -4.31 10.40 -8.35
N TRP A 98 -4.79 9.24 -7.91
CA TRP A 98 -5.06 8.96 -6.50
C TRP A 98 -4.14 7.89 -5.95
N ILE A 99 -3.84 7.99 -4.67
CA ILE A 99 -3.19 6.94 -3.90
C ILE A 99 -4.06 6.60 -2.69
N ALA A 100 -4.24 5.33 -2.39
CA ALA A 100 -4.99 4.83 -1.25
C ALA A 100 -4.16 3.79 -0.50
N LEU A 101 -3.95 4.01 0.79
CA LEU A 101 -3.12 3.16 1.64
C LEU A 101 -3.92 2.67 2.84
N GLU A 102 -3.89 1.36 3.09
CA GLU A 102 -4.34 0.78 4.35
C GLU A 102 -3.30 1.04 5.44
N HIS A 103 -3.77 1.23 6.67
CA HIS A 103 -2.93 1.50 7.84
C HIS A 103 -3.62 1.04 9.14
N GLY A 104 -2.91 1.06 10.25
CA GLY A 104 -3.45 0.79 11.57
C GLY A 104 -4.48 1.83 12.01
N TYR A 105 -5.40 1.42 12.87
CA TYR A 105 -6.52 2.24 13.32
C TYR A 105 -6.10 3.53 14.03
N ASP A 106 -4.93 3.55 14.63
CA ASP A 106 -4.33 4.67 15.37
C ASP A 106 -3.36 5.51 14.51
N GLN A 107 -3.07 5.09 13.27
CA GLN A 107 -2.11 5.75 12.39
C GLN A 107 -2.73 6.80 11.46
N GLY A 108 -4.06 6.93 11.41
CA GLY A 108 -4.75 7.79 10.43
C GLY A 108 -4.27 9.24 10.41
N GLN A 109 -4.00 9.85 11.58
CA GLN A 109 -3.49 11.23 11.62
C GLN A 109 -2.06 11.31 11.06
N ALA A 110 -1.17 10.42 11.46
CA ALA A 110 0.21 10.40 10.98
C ALA A 110 0.29 10.21 9.46
N VAL A 111 -0.55 9.32 8.90
CA VAL A 111 -0.61 9.10 7.45
C VAL A 111 -1.12 10.35 6.71
N ARG A 112 -2.10 11.08 7.25
CA ARG A 112 -2.54 12.36 6.67
C ARG A 112 -1.44 13.42 6.70
N ASP A 113 -0.67 13.48 7.77
CA ASP A 113 0.45 14.42 7.90
C ASP A 113 1.54 14.11 6.86
N ILE A 114 1.91 12.85 6.68
CA ILE A 114 2.86 12.40 5.65
C ILE A 114 2.36 12.80 4.25
N PHE A 115 1.10 12.58 3.92
CA PHE A 115 0.54 13.01 2.63
C PHE A 115 0.64 14.52 2.43
N THR A 116 0.34 15.31 3.48
CA THR A 116 0.42 16.76 3.46
C THR A 116 1.87 17.25 3.23
N GLU A 117 2.83 16.67 3.92
CA GLU A 117 4.26 16.99 3.79
C GLU A 117 4.79 16.71 2.38
N HIS A 118 4.28 15.68 1.73
CA HIS A 118 4.63 15.34 0.35
C HIS A 118 3.84 16.08 -0.72
N GLY A 119 2.96 17.01 -0.33
CA GLY A 119 2.25 17.92 -1.25
C GLY A 119 1.01 17.32 -1.91
N PHE A 120 0.44 16.27 -1.35
CA PHE A 120 -0.85 15.74 -1.80
C PHE A 120 -2.01 16.62 -1.31
N SER A 121 -3.13 16.52 -1.99
CA SER A 121 -4.37 17.24 -1.69
C SER A 121 -5.56 16.29 -1.55
N GLU A 122 -6.73 16.82 -1.21
CA GLU A 122 -7.97 16.06 -1.04
C GLU A 122 -7.83 14.84 -0.11
N ILE A 123 -7.02 14.97 0.94
CA ILE A 123 -6.67 13.89 1.86
C ILE A 123 -7.90 13.50 2.68
N LYS A 124 -8.27 12.21 2.66
CA LYS A 124 -9.43 11.66 3.37
C LYS A 124 -9.09 10.31 3.97
N THR A 125 -9.54 10.08 5.21
CA THR A 125 -9.49 8.77 5.85
C THR A 125 -10.88 8.14 5.84
N ILE A 126 -10.94 6.87 5.47
CA ILE A 126 -12.14 6.04 5.45
C ILE A 126 -12.05 5.04 6.60
N GLN A 127 -13.15 4.86 7.30
CA GLN A 127 -13.28 3.91 8.39
C GLN A 127 -13.76 2.54 7.89
N ASP A 128 -13.37 1.50 8.59
CA ASP A 128 -13.90 0.15 8.41
C ASP A 128 -15.32 0.02 9.03
N TYR A 129 -15.94 -1.16 8.90
CA TYR A 129 -17.26 -1.42 9.48
C TYR A 129 -17.29 -1.34 11.02
N GLY A 130 -16.12 -1.45 11.67
CA GLY A 130 -15.95 -1.26 13.11
C GLY A 130 -15.75 0.20 13.53
N GLN A 131 -15.84 1.15 12.57
CA GLN A 131 -15.61 2.59 12.78
C GLN A 131 -14.16 2.94 13.17
N ASN A 132 -13.22 2.07 12.81
CA ASN A 132 -11.80 2.35 12.98
C ASN A 132 -11.24 2.97 11.69
N ASP A 133 -10.38 3.98 11.80
CA ASP A 133 -9.64 4.50 10.67
C ASP A 133 -8.87 3.36 10.00
N ARG A 134 -8.99 3.21 8.67
CA ARG A 134 -8.41 2.06 7.99
C ARG A 134 -7.72 2.38 6.69
N VAL A 135 -8.25 3.28 5.88
CA VAL A 135 -7.66 3.64 4.59
C VAL A 135 -7.58 5.15 4.48
N THR A 136 -6.41 5.68 4.21
CA THR A 136 -6.25 7.08 3.83
C THR A 136 -5.95 7.19 2.34
N LEU A 137 -6.69 8.05 1.67
CA LEU A 137 -6.52 8.35 0.25
C LEU A 137 -6.21 9.82 0.04
N ALA A 138 -5.45 10.11 -1.02
CA ALA A 138 -5.06 11.47 -1.37
C ALA A 138 -4.88 11.61 -2.89
N CYS A 139 -5.06 12.83 -3.38
CA CYS A 139 -4.93 13.19 -4.80
C CYS A 139 -3.61 13.90 -5.06
N TRP A 140 -2.92 13.53 -6.14
CA TRP A 140 -1.75 14.24 -6.66
C TRP A 140 -2.21 15.26 -7.70
N ILE A 141 -2.00 16.56 -7.44
CA ILE A 141 -2.40 17.66 -8.35
C ILE A 141 -1.26 18.02 -9.28
#